data_15828fd52cac4d41ee78454221bb408f
#
_entry.id   15828fd52cac4d41ee78454221bb408f
#
_cell.length_a   1.000
_cell.length_b   1.000
_cell.length_c   1.000
_cell.angle_alpha   90.00
_cell.angle_beta   90.00
_cell.angle_gamma   90.00
#
_symmetry.space_group_name_H-M   'P 1'
#
loop_
_entity.id
_entity.type
_entity.pdbx_description
1 polymer ?
#
loop_
_entity_poly.entity_id
_entity_poly.type
_entity_poly.pdbx_seq_one_letter_code
_entity_poly.pdbx_strand_id
1 'polypeptide(L)'
;NAVAEAALKLAKAATELIDMSTHTGGHPRMGAVDVMPLIPIKDITIEETIELSKKLAESIANECNMHVTLYENSASAPHRQNLADIRRGQYEVMAEKIKEDMWIPDYGPNEFNPKAGMVAVGARPPLIAYNINLSTDDVKIAKNIANVIRSAKGVFVFCKAMGLLIEETGKAQVSMNLVNPDYTTIFRVFDMVEREAHRYGVSVTDSEIVGLVPMKALIDTAI
;
A
#
# COMPACT_ATOMS: atom_id res chain seq x y z
N ASN A 1 -15.57 -9.67 16.09
CA ASN A 1 -15.93 -8.79 14.98
C ASN A 1 -15.75 -9.55 13.67
N ALA A 2 -16.83 -9.70 12.86
CA ALA A 2 -16.84 -10.51 11.65
C ALA A 2 -15.74 -10.11 10.63
N VAL A 3 -15.41 -8.83 10.52
CA VAL A 3 -14.34 -8.35 9.62
C VAL A 3 -12.97 -8.87 10.06
N ALA A 4 -12.64 -8.78 11.35
CA ALA A 4 -11.37 -9.29 11.87
C ALA A 4 -11.28 -10.82 11.76
N GLU A 5 -12.37 -11.54 11.97
CA GLU A 5 -12.43 -13.00 11.77
C GLU A 5 -12.22 -13.39 10.31
N ALA A 6 -12.83 -12.64 9.37
CA ALA A 6 -12.63 -12.87 7.94
C ALA A 6 -11.19 -12.56 7.53
N ALA A 7 -10.61 -11.47 8.03
CA ALA A 7 -9.22 -11.11 7.79
C ALA A 7 -8.24 -12.19 8.30
N LEU A 8 -8.49 -12.73 9.50
CA LEU A 8 -7.67 -13.82 10.04
C LEU A 8 -7.79 -15.10 9.21
N LYS A 9 -8.99 -15.47 8.75
CA LYS A 9 -9.19 -16.61 7.85
C LYS A 9 -8.46 -16.42 6.53
N LEU A 10 -8.47 -15.19 5.98
CA LEU A 10 -7.71 -14.86 4.77
C LEU A 10 -6.19 -15.00 5.01
N ALA A 11 -5.69 -14.50 6.15
CA ALA A 11 -4.28 -14.65 6.51
C ALA A 11 -3.86 -16.13 6.59
N LYS A 12 -4.66 -16.98 7.23
CA LYS A 12 -4.42 -18.43 7.28
C LYS A 12 -4.35 -19.05 5.90
N ALA A 13 -5.35 -18.81 5.05
CA ALA A 13 -5.37 -19.34 3.71
C ALA A 13 -4.16 -18.85 2.88
N ALA A 14 -3.78 -17.58 3.00
CA ALA A 14 -2.61 -17.05 2.30
C ALA A 14 -1.31 -17.74 2.75
N THR A 15 -1.10 -17.96 4.05
CA THR A 15 0.09 -18.61 4.58
C THR A 15 0.15 -20.11 4.27
N GLU A 16 -0.98 -20.74 4.03
CA GLU A 16 -1.05 -22.13 3.57
C GLU A 16 -0.68 -22.27 2.08
N LEU A 17 -1.22 -21.37 1.25
CA LEU A 17 -1.17 -21.46 -0.21
C LEU A 17 0.07 -20.81 -0.82
N ILE A 18 0.65 -19.79 -0.17
CA ILE A 18 1.77 -19.00 -0.69
C ILE A 18 3.04 -19.38 0.06
N ASP A 19 4.08 -19.71 -0.70
CA ASP A 19 5.43 -19.92 -0.17
C ASP A 19 6.34 -18.77 -0.62
N MET A 20 6.65 -17.88 0.31
CA MET A 20 7.47 -16.69 0.04
C MET A 20 8.90 -17.03 -0.32
N SER A 21 9.42 -18.19 0.08
CA SER A 21 10.79 -18.61 -0.24
C SER A 21 11.00 -18.88 -1.74
N THR A 22 9.92 -19.13 -2.47
CA THR A 22 9.93 -19.38 -3.93
C THR A 22 9.19 -18.30 -4.73
N HIS A 23 8.48 -17.39 -4.04
CA HIS A 23 7.64 -16.39 -4.67
C HIS A 23 8.46 -15.23 -5.24
N THR A 24 8.15 -14.84 -6.49
CA THR A 24 8.64 -13.62 -7.13
C THR A 24 7.46 -12.74 -7.54
N GLY A 25 7.64 -11.44 -7.55
CA GLY A 25 6.56 -10.50 -7.92
C GLY A 25 7.07 -9.16 -8.38
N GLY A 26 6.29 -8.46 -9.20
CA GLY A 26 6.63 -7.14 -9.74
C GLY A 26 6.48 -6.00 -8.73
N HIS A 27 5.67 -6.17 -7.69
CA HIS A 27 5.50 -5.18 -6.62
C HIS A 27 6.34 -5.52 -5.37
N PRO A 28 6.78 -4.51 -4.61
CA PRO A 28 7.40 -4.74 -3.31
C PRO A 28 6.50 -5.58 -2.39
N ARG A 29 7.05 -6.63 -1.79
CA ARG A 29 6.35 -7.52 -0.86
C ARG A 29 7.29 -7.96 0.25
N MET A 30 6.73 -8.33 1.41
CA MET A 30 7.50 -8.83 2.56
C MET A 30 6.91 -10.10 3.17
N GLY A 31 5.77 -10.56 2.69
CA GLY A 31 5.15 -11.79 3.17
C GLY A 31 3.94 -12.22 2.37
N ALA A 32 3.42 -13.40 2.64
CA ALA A 32 2.26 -13.99 1.97
C ALA A 32 0.98 -13.14 2.10
N VAL A 33 0.84 -12.41 3.21
CA VAL A 33 -0.23 -11.44 3.42
C VAL A 33 0.22 -10.02 3.09
N ASP A 34 1.49 -9.71 3.32
CA ASP A 34 2.17 -8.45 3.07
C ASP A 34 1.60 -7.26 3.87
N VAL A 35 0.35 -6.84 3.64
CA VAL A 35 -0.28 -5.74 4.36
C VAL A 35 -1.76 -6.01 4.61
N MET A 36 -2.23 -5.72 5.82
CA MET A 36 -3.63 -5.88 6.21
C MET A 36 -4.14 -4.63 6.95
N PRO A 37 -4.60 -3.61 6.20
CA PRO A 37 -5.19 -2.41 6.79
C PRO A 37 -6.63 -2.65 7.23
N LEU A 38 -7.00 -2.13 8.40
CA LEU A 38 -8.38 -1.92 8.79
C LEU A 38 -8.76 -0.46 8.54
N ILE A 39 -9.89 -0.25 7.89
CA ILE A 39 -10.35 1.07 7.45
C ILE A 39 -11.72 1.33 8.07
N PRO A 40 -11.88 2.37 8.92
CA PRO A 40 -13.18 2.74 9.44
C PRO A 40 -14.06 3.31 8.33
N ILE A 41 -15.23 2.68 8.09
CA ILE A 41 -16.18 3.11 7.05
C ILE A 41 -17.42 3.73 7.70
N LYS A 42 -18.02 3.04 8.68
CA LYS A 42 -19.27 3.46 9.30
C LYS A 42 -19.38 2.86 10.70
N ASP A 43 -19.93 3.63 11.65
CA ASP A 43 -20.24 3.20 13.02
C ASP A 43 -19.04 2.64 13.80
N ILE A 44 -17.83 3.13 13.49
CA ILE A 44 -16.58 2.82 14.17
C ILE A 44 -15.60 3.99 14.03
N THR A 45 -14.92 4.35 15.12
CA THR A 45 -13.89 5.40 15.11
C THR A 45 -12.52 4.85 14.68
N ILE A 46 -11.58 5.76 14.42
CA ILE A 46 -10.21 5.35 14.12
C ILE A 46 -9.52 4.73 15.35
N GLU A 47 -9.82 5.23 16.54
CA GLU A 47 -9.29 4.71 17.81
C GLU A 47 -9.77 3.27 18.08
N GLU A 48 -11.06 3.01 17.89
CA GLU A 48 -11.62 1.65 17.98
C GLU A 48 -11.03 0.72 16.91
N THR A 49 -10.76 1.25 15.71
CA THR A 49 -10.13 0.50 14.62
C THR A 49 -8.66 0.18 14.95
N ILE A 50 -7.93 1.09 15.62
CA ILE A 50 -6.56 0.85 16.10
C ILE A 50 -6.56 -0.32 17.09
N GLU A 51 -7.44 -0.32 18.08
CA GLU A 51 -7.51 -1.41 19.06
C GLU A 51 -7.92 -2.75 18.42
N LEU A 52 -8.82 -2.71 17.42
CA LEU A 52 -9.18 -3.89 16.65
C LEU A 52 -8.00 -4.43 15.84
N SER A 53 -7.20 -3.54 15.25
CA SER A 53 -6.03 -3.92 14.45
C SER A 53 -4.93 -4.57 15.29
N LYS A 54 -4.72 -4.11 16.53
CA LYS A 54 -3.77 -4.73 17.47
C LYS A 54 -4.19 -6.16 17.85
N LYS A 55 -5.48 -6.37 18.16
CA LYS A 55 -6.02 -7.71 18.44
C LYS A 55 -5.89 -8.64 17.23
N LEU A 56 -6.16 -8.14 16.04
CA LEU A 56 -5.99 -8.90 14.81
C LEU A 56 -4.52 -9.24 14.58
N ALA A 57 -3.60 -8.29 14.79
CA ALA A 57 -2.16 -8.50 14.68
C ALA A 57 -1.66 -9.62 15.59
N GLU A 58 -2.07 -9.62 16.85
CA GLU A 58 -1.74 -10.67 17.81
C GLU A 58 -2.30 -12.04 17.37
N SER A 59 -3.55 -12.08 16.89
CA SER A 59 -4.16 -13.31 16.38
C SER A 59 -3.43 -13.86 15.17
N ILE A 60 -3.03 -13.00 14.21
CA ILE A 60 -2.26 -13.42 13.02
C ILE A 60 -0.90 -13.97 13.44
N ALA A 61 -0.20 -13.31 14.35
CA ALA A 61 1.08 -13.78 14.84
C ALA A 61 0.99 -15.18 15.46
N ASN A 62 0.00 -15.40 16.32
CA ASN A 62 -0.18 -16.64 17.05
C ASN A 62 -0.70 -17.78 16.16
N GLU A 63 -1.64 -17.50 15.24
CA GLU A 63 -2.36 -18.54 14.50
C GLU A 63 -1.74 -18.82 13.12
N CYS A 64 -1.00 -17.86 12.55
CA CYS A 64 -0.30 -18.03 11.26
C CYS A 64 1.22 -18.20 11.41
N ASN A 65 1.75 -18.14 12.63
CA ASN A 65 3.20 -18.18 12.92
C ASN A 65 3.96 -17.14 12.06
N MET A 66 3.46 -15.92 12.01
CA MET A 66 3.94 -14.84 11.15
C MET A 66 4.43 -13.64 11.98
N HIS A 67 5.49 -12.98 11.53
CA HIS A 67 5.93 -11.73 12.11
C HIS A 67 5.00 -10.59 11.72
N VAL A 68 4.55 -9.82 12.71
CA VAL A 68 3.61 -8.72 12.50
C VAL A 68 4.21 -7.41 13.00
N THR A 69 4.20 -6.40 12.13
CA THR A 69 4.56 -5.03 12.48
C THR A 69 3.32 -4.15 12.41
N LEU A 70 3.08 -3.37 13.45
CA LEU A 70 2.02 -2.36 13.46
C LEU A 70 2.43 -1.15 12.60
N TYR A 71 1.50 -0.62 11.80
CA TYR A 71 1.79 0.50 10.90
C TYR A 71 0.67 1.55 10.85
N GLU A 72 0.92 2.66 10.15
CA GLU A 72 0.01 3.81 10.03
C GLU A 72 -0.43 4.32 11.41
N ASN A 73 -1.74 4.47 11.67
CA ASN A 73 -2.24 4.96 12.95
C ASN A 73 -2.05 3.97 14.13
N SER A 74 -1.76 2.72 13.84
CA SER A 74 -1.47 1.70 14.85
C SER A 74 0.02 1.55 15.16
N ALA A 75 0.89 2.27 14.43
CA ALA A 75 2.34 2.16 14.53
C ALA A 75 2.82 2.32 15.99
N SER A 76 3.66 1.40 16.45
CA SER A 76 4.29 1.44 17.77
C SER A 76 5.43 2.45 17.88
N ALA A 77 5.96 2.92 16.72
CA ALA A 77 7.03 3.90 16.64
C ALA A 77 6.93 4.75 15.34
N PRO A 78 7.42 6.00 15.33
CA PRO A 78 7.29 6.89 14.17
C PRO A 78 7.84 6.33 12.85
N HIS A 79 8.95 5.59 12.88
CA HIS A 79 9.57 4.99 11.69
C HIS A 79 8.75 3.84 11.08
N ARG A 80 7.71 3.36 11.78
CA ARG A 80 6.78 2.31 11.33
C ARG A 80 5.48 2.84 10.74
N GLN A 81 5.26 4.16 10.73
CA GLN A 81 4.05 4.74 10.16
C GLN A 81 3.96 4.52 8.65
N ASN A 82 5.08 4.65 7.94
CA ASN A 82 5.09 4.53 6.49
C ASN A 82 5.42 3.11 6.05
N LEU A 83 4.46 2.44 5.40
CA LEU A 83 4.63 1.09 4.87
C LEU A 83 5.86 0.93 3.96
N ALA A 84 6.23 1.95 3.19
CA ALA A 84 7.39 1.90 2.30
C ALA A 84 8.71 1.74 3.07
N ASP A 85 8.82 2.29 4.28
CA ASP A 85 10.01 2.16 5.13
C ASP A 85 10.07 0.77 5.78
N ILE A 86 8.91 0.22 6.19
CA ILE A 86 8.81 -1.16 6.68
C ILE A 86 9.23 -2.15 5.58
N ARG A 87 8.72 -1.98 4.36
CA ARG A 87 8.99 -2.85 3.19
C ARG A 87 10.38 -2.68 2.59
N ARG A 88 11.16 -1.69 3.04
CA ARG A 88 12.47 -1.42 2.43
C ARG A 88 13.37 -2.66 2.48
N GLY A 89 13.85 -3.06 1.30
CA GLY A 89 14.64 -4.27 1.08
C GLY A 89 13.78 -5.49 0.77
N GLN A 90 12.47 -5.40 0.88
CA GLN A 90 11.49 -6.45 0.55
C GLN A 90 11.70 -7.73 1.36
N TYR A 91 11.04 -8.81 0.96
CA TYR A 91 11.13 -10.11 1.63
C TYR A 91 12.58 -10.59 1.82
N GLU A 92 13.43 -10.34 0.85
CA GLU A 92 14.81 -10.85 0.77
C GLU A 92 15.70 -10.40 1.94
N VAL A 93 15.39 -9.28 2.57
CA VAL A 93 16.16 -8.78 3.73
C VAL A 93 15.45 -8.95 5.07
N MET A 94 14.20 -9.38 5.09
CA MET A 94 13.39 -9.38 6.32
C MET A 94 14.00 -10.23 7.44
N ALA A 95 14.57 -11.39 7.11
CA ALA A 95 15.19 -12.29 8.09
C ALA A 95 16.34 -11.64 8.88
N GLU A 96 17.07 -10.72 8.26
CA GLU A 96 18.13 -9.95 8.93
C GLU A 96 17.59 -8.67 9.55
N LYS A 97 16.69 -7.98 8.85
CA LYS A 97 16.12 -6.70 9.30
C LYS A 97 15.40 -6.82 10.65
N ILE A 98 14.65 -7.89 10.89
CA ILE A 98 13.94 -8.09 12.17
C ILE A 98 14.86 -8.31 13.38
N LYS A 99 16.17 -8.52 13.17
CA LYS A 99 17.17 -8.63 14.24
C LYS A 99 17.68 -7.27 14.71
N GLU A 100 17.43 -6.22 13.94
CA GLU A 100 17.77 -4.85 14.31
C GLU A 100 16.77 -4.31 15.33
N ASP A 101 17.24 -3.71 16.45
CA ASP A 101 16.40 -3.25 17.56
C ASP A 101 15.20 -2.41 17.12
N MET A 102 15.40 -1.53 16.13
CA MET A 102 14.33 -0.67 15.62
C MET A 102 13.28 -1.41 14.78
N TRP A 103 13.62 -2.61 14.26
CA TRP A 103 12.75 -3.39 13.37
C TRP A 103 12.24 -4.69 14.00
N ILE A 104 12.51 -4.94 15.28
CA ILE A 104 11.91 -6.07 16.02
C ILE A 104 10.40 -5.99 15.85
N PRO A 105 9.72 -7.04 15.33
CA PRO A 105 8.28 -7.05 15.14
C PRO A 105 7.51 -6.82 16.44
N ASP A 106 6.30 -6.26 16.32
CA ASP A 106 5.44 -6.04 17.49
C ASP A 106 4.88 -7.36 18.04
N TYR A 107 4.65 -8.33 17.15
CA TYR A 107 4.20 -9.68 17.47
C TYR A 107 4.87 -10.69 16.54
N GLY A 108 4.98 -11.94 17.02
CA GLY A 108 5.45 -13.04 16.16
C GLY A 108 6.35 -14.03 16.86
N PRO A 109 6.80 -15.06 16.15
CA PRO A 109 7.70 -16.07 16.68
C PRO A 109 9.12 -15.50 16.91
N ASN A 110 9.96 -16.22 17.67
CA ASN A 110 11.35 -15.83 17.89
C ASN A 110 12.23 -16.01 16.65
N GLU A 111 11.85 -16.93 15.75
CA GLU A 111 12.58 -17.22 14.52
C GLU A 111 11.78 -16.83 13.29
N PHE A 112 12.46 -16.29 12.28
CA PHE A 112 11.84 -15.89 11.03
C PHE A 112 11.20 -17.09 10.32
N ASN A 113 9.91 -16.97 9.97
CA ASN A 113 9.22 -17.98 9.16
C ASN A 113 9.38 -17.66 7.66
N PRO A 114 10.24 -18.34 6.94
CA PRO A 114 10.52 -18.02 5.54
C PRO A 114 9.32 -18.28 4.62
N LYS A 115 8.46 -19.23 4.94
CA LYS A 115 7.27 -19.51 4.13
C LYS A 115 6.26 -18.37 4.19
N ALA A 116 5.99 -17.85 5.37
CA ALA A 116 4.97 -16.82 5.58
C ALA A 116 5.51 -15.38 5.41
N GLY A 117 6.77 -15.13 5.79
CA GLY A 117 7.36 -13.81 5.82
C GLY A 117 6.78 -12.91 6.92
N MET A 118 6.57 -11.64 6.60
CA MET A 118 6.04 -10.62 7.50
C MET A 118 4.73 -10.02 6.98
N VAL A 119 3.95 -9.44 7.89
CA VAL A 119 2.77 -8.63 7.55
C VAL A 119 2.77 -7.32 8.32
N ALA A 120 2.39 -6.21 7.65
CA ALA A 120 2.06 -4.97 8.32
C ALA A 120 0.55 -4.91 8.58
N VAL A 121 0.15 -4.76 9.84
CA VAL A 121 -1.26 -4.66 10.25
C VAL A 121 -1.48 -3.29 10.91
N GLY A 122 -2.58 -2.62 10.57
CA GLY A 122 -2.87 -1.33 11.20
C GLY A 122 -4.16 -0.69 10.74
N ALA A 123 -4.54 0.38 11.43
CA ALA A 123 -5.68 1.21 11.08
C ALA A 123 -5.23 2.41 10.26
N ARG A 124 -5.97 2.75 9.20
CA ARG A 124 -5.74 3.98 8.41
C ARG A 124 -7.04 4.53 7.82
N PRO A 125 -7.08 5.80 7.46
CA PRO A 125 -8.19 6.35 6.70
C PRO A 125 -8.27 5.72 5.30
N PRO A 126 -9.41 5.85 4.59
CA PRO A 126 -9.53 5.46 3.19
C PRO A 126 -8.45 6.14 2.35
N LEU A 127 -7.87 5.41 1.42
CA LEU A 127 -7.06 5.97 0.34
C LEU A 127 -7.68 5.58 -1.01
N ILE A 128 -7.35 6.32 -2.05
CA ILE A 128 -7.78 6.00 -3.41
C ILE A 128 -6.57 5.48 -4.18
N ALA A 129 -6.63 4.24 -4.62
CA ALA A 129 -5.70 3.70 -5.60
C ALA A 129 -6.16 4.14 -6.98
N TYR A 130 -5.33 4.95 -7.66
CA TYR A 130 -5.65 5.60 -8.91
C TYR A 130 -4.51 5.48 -9.91
N ASN A 131 -4.80 4.96 -11.08
CA ASN A 131 -3.82 4.74 -12.13
C ASN A 131 -4.16 5.55 -13.37
N ILE A 132 -3.14 6.07 -14.06
CA ILE A 132 -3.28 6.81 -15.32
C ILE A 132 -2.35 6.19 -16.35
N ASN A 133 -2.90 5.74 -17.47
CA ASN A 133 -2.16 5.14 -18.57
C ASN A 133 -1.75 6.20 -19.59
N LEU A 134 -0.53 6.09 -20.12
CA LEU A 134 0.06 6.99 -21.08
C LEU A 134 0.11 6.34 -22.48
N SER A 135 0.08 7.18 -23.52
CA SER A 135 0.21 6.76 -24.93
C SER A 135 1.65 6.39 -25.33
N THR A 136 2.41 5.78 -24.42
CA THR A 136 3.79 5.37 -24.62
C THR A 136 4.12 4.14 -23.81
N ASP A 137 5.14 3.40 -24.23
CA ASP A 137 5.77 2.31 -23.48
C ASP A 137 7.02 2.75 -22.70
N ASP A 138 7.47 4.00 -22.89
CA ASP A 138 8.63 4.52 -22.15
C ASP A 138 8.30 4.76 -20.68
N VAL A 139 8.63 3.77 -19.86
CA VAL A 139 8.46 3.83 -18.39
C VAL A 139 9.23 4.97 -17.73
N LYS A 140 10.26 5.53 -18.39
CA LYS A 140 11.01 6.68 -17.84
C LYS A 140 10.13 7.91 -17.76
N ILE A 141 9.25 8.11 -18.76
CA ILE A 141 8.28 9.22 -18.76
C ILE A 141 7.33 9.08 -17.55
N ALA A 142 6.72 7.92 -17.36
CA ALA A 142 5.85 7.67 -16.20
C ALA A 142 6.58 7.86 -14.85
N LYS A 143 7.83 7.40 -14.74
CA LYS A 143 8.67 7.62 -13.54
C LYS A 143 8.96 9.10 -13.28
N ASN A 144 9.25 9.86 -14.31
CA ASN A 144 9.51 11.30 -14.21
C ASN A 144 8.23 12.03 -13.74
N ILE A 145 7.09 11.74 -14.33
CA ILE A 145 5.79 12.31 -13.94
C ILE A 145 5.48 11.94 -12.48
N ALA A 146 5.64 10.67 -12.11
CA ALA A 146 5.45 10.21 -10.73
C ALA A 146 6.34 10.96 -9.73
N ASN A 147 7.58 11.29 -10.09
CA ASN A 147 8.50 12.09 -9.27
C ASN A 147 8.02 13.54 -9.08
N VAL A 148 7.37 14.13 -10.08
CA VAL A 148 6.81 15.49 -9.99
C VAL A 148 5.61 15.54 -9.06
N ILE A 149 4.76 14.52 -9.10
CA ILE A 149 3.48 14.56 -8.37
C ILE A 149 3.55 14.04 -6.94
N ARG A 150 4.46 13.11 -6.62
CA ARG A 150 4.50 12.43 -5.31
C ARG A 150 4.98 13.33 -4.17
N SER A 151 4.50 13.05 -2.95
CA SER A 151 4.74 13.81 -1.73
C SER A 151 6.21 14.02 -1.35
N ALA A 152 7.09 13.08 -1.64
CA ALA A 152 8.47 13.12 -1.16
C ALA A 152 9.32 14.27 -1.75
N LYS A 153 9.02 14.72 -2.99
CA LYS A 153 9.76 15.79 -3.69
C LYS A 153 8.88 16.57 -4.68
N GLY A 154 7.59 16.28 -4.75
CA GLY A 154 6.68 16.81 -5.75
C GLY A 154 5.61 17.73 -5.19
N VAL A 155 4.58 17.94 -5.99
CA VAL A 155 3.55 18.95 -5.78
C VAL A 155 2.50 18.54 -4.74
N PHE A 156 2.13 17.27 -4.66
CA PHE A 156 1.04 16.81 -3.81
C PHE A 156 1.53 16.10 -2.55
N VAL A 157 1.25 16.70 -1.38
CA VAL A 157 1.68 16.17 -0.07
C VAL A 157 1.08 14.78 0.23
N PHE A 158 -0.15 14.53 -0.21
CA PHE A 158 -0.88 13.28 0.07
C PHE A 158 -1.00 12.36 -1.15
N CYS A 159 -0.02 12.39 -2.05
CA CYS A 159 0.07 11.49 -3.20
C CYS A 159 1.35 10.64 -3.11
N LYS A 160 1.21 9.34 -3.09
CA LYS A 160 2.31 8.40 -3.34
C LYS A 160 2.19 7.96 -4.79
N ALA A 161 3.28 8.00 -5.56
CA ALA A 161 3.26 7.66 -6.98
C ALA A 161 4.51 6.91 -7.43
N MET A 162 4.33 6.05 -8.43
CA MET A 162 5.39 5.33 -9.13
C MET A 162 5.04 5.18 -10.62
N GLY A 163 6.08 5.08 -11.47
CA GLY A 163 5.92 4.76 -12.88
C GLY A 163 6.18 3.29 -13.14
N LEU A 164 5.28 2.62 -13.84
CA LEU A 164 5.33 1.21 -14.19
C LEU A 164 5.16 1.02 -15.70
N LEU A 165 5.59 -0.13 -16.20
CA LEU A 165 5.17 -0.65 -17.52
C LEU A 165 4.16 -1.76 -17.28
N ILE A 166 3.01 -1.69 -17.90
CA ILE A 166 2.00 -2.74 -17.88
C ILE A 166 2.27 -3.64 -19.07
N GLU A 167 2.85 -4.80 -18.83
CA GLU A 167 3.32 -5.72 -19.89
C GLU A 167 2.18 -6.19 -20.80
N GLU A 168 0.99 -6.42 -20.23
CA GLU A 168 -0.19 -6.90 -20.97
C GLU A 168 -0.70 -5.89 -22.00
N THR A 169 -0.53 -4.60 -21.75
CA THR A 169 -1.01 -3.53 -22.64
C THR A 169 0.12 -2.80 -23.39
N GLY A 170 1.36 -3.00 -22.96
CA GLY A 170 2.51 -2.26 -23.45
C GLY A 170 2.47 -0.77 -23.12
N LYS A 171 1.66 -0.34 -22.14
CA LYS A 171 1.53 1.07 -21.76
C LYS A 171 2.33 1.39 -20.51
N ALA A 172 3.00 2.55 -20.52
CA ALA A 172 3.54 3.14 -19.31
C ALA A 172 2.39 3.71 -18.48
N GLN A 173 2.41 3.45 -17.16
CA GLN A 173 1.37 3.83 -16.21
C GLN A 173 1.96 4.64 -15.06
N VAL A 174 1.27 5.71 -14.67
CA VAL A 174 1.50 6.41 -13.40
C VAL A 174 0.53 5.82 -12.39
N SER A 175 1.05 4.98 -11.49
CA SER A 175 0.26 4.33 -10.44
C SER A 175 0.37 5.15 -9.15
N MET A 176 -0.76 5.43 -8.50
CA MET A 176 -0.85 6.36 -7.40
C MET A 176 -1.72 5.86 -6.27
N ASN A 177 -1.37 6.29 -5.04
CA ASN A 177 -2.23 6.21 -3.87
C ASN A 177 -2.48 7.63 -3.33
N LEU A 178 -3.70 8.11 -3.43
CA LEU A 178 -4.14 9.35 -2.81
C LEU A 178 -4.49 9.05 -1.35
N VAL A 179 -3.55 9.32 -0.45
CA VAL A 179 -3.66 8.91 0.97
C VAL A 179 -4.52 9.85 1.80
N ASN A 180 -4.83 11.02 1.28
CA ASN A 180 -5.84 11.94 1.81
C ASN A 180 -6.57 12.64 0.65
N PRO A 181 -7.67 12.05 0.16
CA PRO A 181 -8.39 12.56 -1.01
C PRO A 181 -9.13 13.89 -0.78
N ASP A 182 -9.33 14.31 0.46
CA ASP A 182 -9.92 15.63 0.77
C ASP A 182 -8.97 16.79 0.41
N TYR A 183 -7.65 16.55 0.46
CA TYR A 183 -6.62 17.53 0.11
C TYR A 183 -6.04 17.32 -1.27
N THR A 184 -5.84 16.05 -1.66
CA THR A 184 -5.30 15.68 -2.97
C THR A 184 -6.38 14.95 -3.75
N THR A 185 -7.18 15.73 -4.51
CA THR A 185 -8.35 15.21 -5.23
C THR A 185 -7.95 14.51 -6.54
N ILE A 186 -8.79 13.60 -7.00
CA ILE A 186 -8.61 12.87 -8.26
C ILE A 186 -8.42 13.83 -9.43
N PHE A 187 -9.28 14.86 -9.55
CA PHE A 187 -9.23 15.84 -10.63
C PHE A 187 -7.88 16.55 -10.71
N ARG A 188 -7.38 17.09 -9.56
CA ARG A 188 -6.11 17.83 -9.55
C ARG A 188 -4.92 16.96 -9.95
N VAL A 189 -4.94 15.71 -9.53
CA VAL A 189 -3.87 14.77 -9.87
C VAL A 189 -3.94 14.40 -11.35
N PHE A 190 -5.14 14.16 -11.88
CA PHE A 190 -5.34 13.89 -13.31
C PHE A 190 -4.84 15.05 -14.17
N ASP A 191 -5.29 16.29 -13.91
CA ASP A 191 -4.87 17.49 -14.64
C ASP A 191 -3.34 17.67 -14.61
N MET A 192 -2.71 17.44 -13.46
CA MET A 192 -1.25 17.54 -13.36
C MET A 192 -0.53 16.45 -14.16
N VAL A 193 -0.99 15.20 -14.12
CA VAL A 193 -0.40 14.11 -14.91
C VAL A 193 -0.57 14.38 -16.40
N GLU A 194 -1.74 14.86 -16.84
CA GLU A 194 -1.99 15.20 -18.23
C GLU A 194 -1.06 16.32 -18.72
N ARG A 195 -0.91 17.40 -17.95
CA ARG A 195 0.01 18.51 -18.28
C ARG A 195 1.47 18.04 -18.33
N GLU A 196 1.90 17.24 -17.39
CA GLU A 196 3.25 16.69 -17.41
C GLU A 196 3.46 15.73 -18.58
N ALA A 197 2.46 14.91 -18.95
CA ALA A 197 2.53 14.03 -20.11
C ALA A 197 2.72 14.84 -21.41
N HIS A 198 1.98 15.91 -21.58
CA HIS A 198 2.12 16.81 -22.75
C HIS A 198 3.52 17.41 -22.89
N ARG A 199 4.26 17.66 -21.80
CA ARG A 199 5.66 18.12 -21.86
C ARG A 199 6.61 17.10 -22.50
N TYR A 200 6.25 15.83 -22.47
CA TYR A 200 6.99 14.75 -23.12
C TYR A 200 6.41 14.38 -24.51
N GLY A 201 5.40 15.11 -25.00
CA GLY A 201 4.74 14.83 -26.28
C GLY A 201 3.87 13.56 -26.23
N VAL A 202 3.46 13.10 -25.05
CA VAL A 202 2.57 11.95 -24.88
C VAL A 202 1.22 12.39 -24.31
N SER A 203 0.19 11.56 -24.50
CA SER A 203 -1.16 11.81 -24.01
C SER A 203 -1.54 10.82 -22.90
N VAL A 204 -2.52 11.18 -22.08
CA VAL A 204 -3.27 10.22 -21.27
C VAL A 204 -4.22 9.45 -22.19
N THR A 205 -4.24 8.12 -22.08
CA THR A 205 -5.17 7.28 -22.87
C THR A 205 -6.42 6.92 -22.08
N ASP A 206 -6.26 6.61 -20.80
CA ASP A 206 -7.33 6.20 -19.91
C ASP A 206 -6.85 6.30 -18.45
N SER A 207 -7.78 6.16 -17.51
CA SER A 207 -7.48 6.09 -16.09
C SER A 207 -8.43 5.13 -15.40
N GLU A 208 -8.01 4.60 -14.25
CA GLU A 208 -8.81 3.65 -13.46
C GLU A 208 -8.70 3.91 -11.96
N ILE A 209 -9.78 3.70 -11.24
CA ILE A 209 -9.81 3.61 -9.80
C ILE A 209 -9.85 2.13 -9.42
N VAL A 210 -8.93 1.71 -8.54
CA VAL A 210 -8.84 0.33 -8.09
C VAL A 210 -9.43 0.19 -6.69
N GLY A 211 -10.52 -0.59 -6.57
CA GLY A 211 -11.19 -0.86 -5.30
C GLY A 211 -12.20 0.21 -4.89
N LEU A 212 -12.43 0.31 -3.56
CA LEU A 212 -13.43 1.20 -3.00
C LEU A 212 -12.93 2.66 -2.97
N VAL A 213 -13.82 3.57 -3.30
CA VAL A 213 -13.58 5.02 -3.28
C VAL A 213 -14.68 5.73 -2.46
N PRO A 214 -14.32 6.71 -1.61
CA PRO A 214 -15.32 7.51 -0.91
C PRO A 214 -16.19 8.28 -1.91
N MET A 215 -17.52 8.22 -1.75
CA MET A 215 -18.49 8.92 -2.62
C MET A 215 -18.16 10.42 -2.77
N LYS A 216 -17.74 11.05 -1.65
CA LYS A 216 -17.34 12.46 -1.65
C LYS A 216 -16.23 12.76 -2.67
N ALA A 217 -15.22 11.89 -2.79
CA ALA A 217 -14.12 12.10 -3.73
C ALA A 217 -14.56 12.07 -5.20
N LEU A 218 -15.61 11.29 -5.52
CA LEU A 218 -16.22 11.29 -6.86
C LEU A 218 -17.05 12.55 -7.10
N ILE A 219 -17.83 12.99 -6.10
CA ILE A 219 -18.62 14.22 -6.18
C ILE A 219 -17.70 15.42 -6.38
N ASP A 220 -16.63 15.53 -5.58
CA ASP A 220 -15.64 16.62 -5.67
C ASP A 220 -14.90 16.66 -7.03
N THR A 221 -14.95 15.57 -7.80
CA THR A 221 -14.35 15.49 -9.15
C THR A 221 -15.34 15.96 -10.22
N ALA A 222 -16.65 15.89 -9.96
CA ALA A 222 -17.70 16.23 -10.92
C ALA A 222 -18.16 17.70 -10.85
N ILE A 223 -17.71 18.45 -9.84
CA ILE A 223 -18.02 19.88 -9.61
C ILE A 223 -16.85 20.75 -10.08
#